data_5fa6ef8b1a571b534040221f3d4cf67f
#
_entry.id   5fa6ef8b1a571b534040221f3d4cf67f
#
_cell.length_a   1.000
_cell.length_b   1.000
_cell.length_c   1.000
_cell.angle_alpha   90.00
_cell.angle_beta   90.00
_cell.angle_gamma   90.00
#
_symmetry.space_group_name_H-M   'P 1'
#
loop_
_entity.id
_entity.type
_entity.pdbx_description
1 polymer ?
#
loop_
_entity_poly.entity_id
_entity_poly.type
_entity_poly.pdbx_seq_one_letter_code
_entity_poly.pdbx_strand_id
1 'polypeptide(L)' 'MPDGARMISRDAAHDELSRVLGLPAFYGRNLDALADCLRDARPDAVTWRDFDAAERSLGDHAAGIARVLRDAGVALTVA' A
#
# COMPACT_ATOMS: atom_id res chain seq x y z
N MET A 1 -3.57 -7.45 6.89
CA MET A 1 -2.23 -7.35 6.28
C MET A 1 -2.37 -7.36 4.77
N PRO A 2 -1.78 -6.38 4.07
CA PRO A 2 -1.82 -6.39 2.61
C PRO A 2 -1.12 -7.63 2.06
N ASP A 3 -1.69 -8.20 1.02
CA ASP A 3 -1.19 -9.43 0.41
C ASP A 3 -0.67 -9.12 -1.00
N GLY A 4 0.66 -9.15 -1.16
CA GLY A 4 1.31 -8.89 -2.43
C GLY A 4 0.90 -9.84 -3.53
N ALA A 5 0.49 -11.06 -3.19
CA ALA A 5 0.02 -12.03 -4.19
C ALA A 5 -1.29 -11.59 -4.88
N ARG A 6 -2.05 -10.69 -4.25
CA ARG A 6 -3.27 -10.11 -4.85
C ARG A 6 -2.99 -8.87 -5.67
N MET A 7 -1.78 -8.33 -5.59
CA MET A 7 -1.40 -7.07 -6.24
C MET A 7 -0.87 -7.32 -7.65
N ILE A 8 -1.73 -7.87 -8.50
CA ILE A 8 -1.36 -8.24 -9.88
C ILE A 8 -1.37 -7.07 -10.86
N SER A 9 -1.89 -5.93 -10.44
CA SER A 9 -1.90 -4.68 -11.20
C SER A 9 -1.92 -3.51 -10.23
N ARG A 10 -1.72 -2.28 -10.74
CA ARG A 10 -1.80 -1.09 -9.88
C ARG A 10 -3.17 -0.95 -9.24
N ASP A 11 -4.24 -1.14 -10.02
CA ASP A 11 -5.61 -1.07 -9.50
C ASP A 11 -5.84 -2.13 -8.41
N ALA A 12 -5.41 -3.37 -8.65
CA ALA A 12 -5.54 -4.44 -7.67
C ALA A 12 -4.75 -4.13 -6.39
N ALA A 13 -3.56 -3.53 -6.53
CA ALA A 13 -2.74 -3.14 -5.39
C ALA A 13 -3.45 -2.09 -4.53
N HIS A 14 -4.00 -1.05 -5.16
CA HIS A 14 -4.72 -0.01 -4.43
C HIS A 14 -6.03 -0.52 -3.84
N ASP A 15 -6.71 -1.46 -4.51
CA ASP A 15 -7.89 -2.13 -3.94
C ASP A 15 -7.52 -2.92 -2.68
N GLU A 16 -6.42 -3.64 -2.71
CA GLU A 16 -5.96 -4.40 -1.55
C GLU A 16 -5.59 -3.47 -0.39
N LEU A 17 -4.87 -2.39 -0.66
CA LEU A 17 -4.56 -1.40 0.35
C LEU A 17 -5.82 -0.76 0.93
N SER A 18 -6.77 -0.41 0.08
CA SER A 18 -8.04 0.17 0.52
C SER A 18 -8.80 -0.77 1.44
N ARG A 19 -8.86 -2.06 1.09
CA ARG A 19 -9.54 -3.08 1.89
C ARG A 19 -8.88 -3.26 3.26
N VAL A 20 -7.56 -3.36 3.28
CA VAL A 20 -6.82 -3.68 4.51
C VAL A 20 -6.70 -2.47 5.42
N LEU A 21 -6.45 -1.29 4.85
CA LEU A 21 -6.24 -0.07 5.63
C LEU A 21 -7.53 0.70 5.90
N GLY A 22 -8.65 0.25 5.35
CA GLY A 22 -9.92 0.94 5.54
C GLY A 22 -9.95 2.32 4.91
N LEU A 23 -9.37 2.47 3.72
CA LEU A 23 -9.33 3.76 3.04
C LEU A 23 -10.74 4.19 2.61
N PRO A 24 -11.00 5.51 2.50
CA PRO A 24 -12.33 5.99 2.16
C PRO A 24 -12.74 5.62 0.73
N ALA A 25 -14.06 5.62 0.50
CA ALA A 25 -14.60 5.28 -0.81
C ALA A 25 -14.11 6.20 -1.94
N PHE A 26 -13.73 7.43 -1.59
CA PHE A 26 -13.22 8.40 -2.55
C PHE A 26 -11.70 8.33 -2.76
N TYR A 27 -11.06 7.30 -2.24
CA TYR A 27 -9.62 7.11 -2.41
C TYR A 27 -9.25 7.09 -3.90
N GLY A 28 -8.30 7.95 -4.28
CA GLY A 28 -7.93 8.19 -5.68
C GLY A 28 -7.04 7.14 -6.33
N ARG A 29 -6.67 6.08 -5.62
CA ARG A 29 -5.91 4.92 -6.15
C ARG A 29 -4.59 5.31 -6.80
N ASN A 30 -3.87 6.22 -6.16
CA ASN A 30 -2.52 6.60 -6.58
C ASN A 30 -1.68 6.94 -5.34
N LEU A 31 -0.38 7.15 -5.54
CA LEU A 31 0.53 7.37 -4.43
C LEU A 31 0.24 8.68 -3.68
N ASP A 32 -0.15 9.73 -4.39
CA ASP A 32 -0.51 11.00 -3.76
C ASP A 32 -1.75 10.86 -2.89
N ALA A 33 -2.77 10.15 -3.39
CA ALA A 33 -3.99 9.89 -2.63
C ALA A 33 -3.70 9.02 -1.41
N LEU A 34 -2.81 8.03 -1.55
CA LEU A 34 -2.39 7.20 -0.42
C LEU A 34 -1.72 8.04 0.65
N ALA A 35 -0.80 8.92 0.26
CA ALA A 35 -0.11 9.81 1.20
C ALA A 35 -1.11 10.72 1.93
N ASP A 36 -2.10 11.26 1.21
CA ASP A 36 -3.13 12.12 1.80
C ASP A 36 -3.98 11.36 2.82
N CYS A 37 -4.40 10.14 2.48
CA CYS A 37 -5.17 9.30 3.40
C CYS A 37 -4.38 8.96 4.66
N LEU A 38 -3.08 8.70 4.52
CA LEU A 38 -2.22 8.38 5.66
C LEU A 38 -1.98 9.58 6.58
N ARG A 39 -2.09 10.81 6.08
CA ARG A 39 -2.01 11.99 6.93
C ARG A 39 -3.21 12.07 7.89
N ASP A 40 -4.38 11.67 7.40
CA ASP A 40 -5.61 11.75 8.19
C ASP A 40 -5.74 10.57 9.17
N ALA A 41 -5.41 9.36 8.71
CA ALA A 41 -5.56 8.15 9.52
C ALA A 41 -4.48 7.14 9.11
N ARG A 42 -3.44 7.08 9.91
CA ARG A 42 -2.28 6.24 9.64
C ARG A 42 -2.27 5.03 10.59
N PRO A 43 -2.05 3.81 10.09
CA PRO A 43 -1.80 2.68 10.97
C PRO A 43 -0.41 2.82 11.61
N ASP A 44 -0.24 2.26 12.81
CA ASP A 44 1.07 2.28 13.49
C ASP A 44 2.07 1.40 12.76
N ALA A 45 1.62 0.23 12.32
CA ALA A 45 2.47 -0.75 11.66
C ALA A 45 1.69 -1.51 10.58
N VAL A 46 2.40 -1.90 9.55
CA VAL A 46 1.86 -2.74 8.48
C VAL A 46 2.86 -3.86 8.19
N THR A 47 2.37 -5.08 8.11
CA THR A 47 3.14 -6.22 7.59
C THR A 47 2.65 -6.51 6.18
N TRP A 48 3.51 -6.28 5.19
CA TRP A 48 3.17 -6.50 3.78
C TRP A 48 3.64 -7.90 3.39
N ARG A 49 2.68 -8.80 3.22
CA ARG A 49 2.96 -10.19 2.90
C ARG A 49 3.22 -10.35 1.41
N ASP A 50 4.09 -11.28 1.06
CA ASP A 50 4.43 -11.59 -0.35
C ASP A 50 4.82 -10.35 -1.14
N PHE A 51 5.63 -9.48 -0.54
CA PHE A 51 6.08 -8.25 -1.18
C PHE A 51 6.78 -8.55 -2.52
N ASP A 52 7.54 -9.64 -2.60
CA ASP A 52 8.23 -10.02 -3.83
C ASP A 52 7.26 -10.25 -4.99
N ALA A 53 6.09 -10.83 -4.71
CA ALA A 53 5.05 -11.01 -5.72
C ALA A 53 4.52 -9.67 -6.22
N ALA A 54 4.29 -8.72 -5.30
CA ALA A 54 3.87 -7.38 -5.67
C ALA A 54 4.96 -6.68 -6.50
N GLU A 55 6.20 -6.80 -6.11
CA GLU A 55 7.32 -6.19 -6.83
C GLU A 55 7.45 -6.74 -8.25
N ARG A 56 7.26 -8.05 -8.43
CA ARG A 56 7.28 -8.66 -9.77
C ARG A 56 6.16 -8.14 -10.66
N SER A 57 4.98 -7.91 -10.09
CA SER A 57 3.81 -7.46 -10.85
C SER A 57 3.81 -5.95 -11.09
N LEU A 58 4.28 -5.17 -10.12
CA LEU A 58 4.15 -3.71 -10.11
C LEU A 58 5.45 -2.98 -10.44
N GLY A 59 6.61 -3.66 -10.36
CA GLY A 59 7.89 -3.01 -10.56
C GLY A 59 8.12 -1.90 -9.55
N ASP A 60 8.56 -0.74 -10.01
CA ASP A 60 8.89 0.41 -9.15
C ASP A 60 7.69 0.94 -8.37
N HIS A 61 6.48 0.66 -8.82
CA HIS A 61 5.28 1.12 -8.11
C HIS A 61 5.18 0.46 -6.72
N ALA A 62 5.60 -0.80 -6.58
CA ALA A 62 5.64 -1.46 -5.27
C ALA A 62 6.58 -0.73 -4.31
N ALA A 63 7.78 -0.37 -4.79
CA ALA A 63 8.72 0.41 -4.01
C ALA A 63 8.15 1.80 -3.66
N GLY A 64 7.41 2.40 -4.58
CA GLY A 64 6.74 3.68 -4.36
C GLY A 64 5.72 3.60 -3.23
N ILE A 65 4.90 2.55 -3.20
CA ILE A 65 3.93 2.32 -2.12
C ILE A 65 4.67 2.17 -0.78
N ALA A 66 5.73 1.37 -0.75
CA ALA A 66 6.52 1.15 0.46
C ALA A 66 7.11 2.48 0.97
N ARG A 67 7.62 3.32 0.06
CA ARG A 67 8.16 4.62 0.41
C ARG A 67 7.10 5.53 1.03
N VAL A 68 5.91 5.58 0.43
CA VAL A 68 4.81 6.40 0.95
C VAL A 68 4.44 5.97 2.35
N LEU A 69 4.36 4.67 2.61
CA LEU A 69 4.07 4.14 3.95
C LEU A 69 5.15 4.56 4.95
N ARG A 70 6.42 4.39 4.60
CA ARG A 70 7.54 4.76 5.49
C ARG A 70 7.60 6.25 5.73
N ASP A 71 7.43 7.07 4.70
CA ASP A 71 7.47 8.52 4.81
C ASP A 71 6.33 9.05 5.67
N ALA A 72 5.19 8.37 5.68
CA ALA A 72 4.08 8.71 6.57
C ALA A 72 4.32 8.31 8.03
N GLY A 73 5.39 7.59 8.32
CA GLY A 73 5.72 7.16 9.66
C GLY A 73 5.16 5.79 10.04
N VAL A 74 4.72 5.01 9.07
CA VAL A 74 4.25 3.63 9.31
C VAL A 74 5.47 2.72 9.52
N ALA A 75 5.43 1.90 10.56
CA ALA A 75 6.44 0.86 10.75
C ALA A 75 6.13 -0.28 9.79
N LEU A 76 6.85 -0.32 8.66
CA LEU A 76 6.60 -1.29 7.60
C LEU A 76 7.54 -2.48 7.71
N THR A 77 6.95 -3.67 7.75
CA THR A 77 7.67 -4.94 7.64
C THR A 77 7.26 -5.59 6.33
N VAL A 78 8.24 -6.00 5.53
CA VAL A 78 7.98 -6.78 4.31
C VAL A 78 8.33 -8.24 4.58
N ALA A 79 7.47 -9.15 4.14
CA ALA A 79 7.63 -10.58 4.41
C ALA A 79 7.48 -11.41 3.13
#